data_d4f0f8b31283f025d7792833416b5156
#
_entry.id   d4f0f8b31283f025d7792833416b5156
#
_cell.length_a   1.000
_cell.length_b   1.000
_cell.length_c   1.000
_cell.angle_alpha   90.00
_cell.angle_beta   90.00
_cell.angle_gamma   90.00
#
_symmetry.space_group_name_H-M   'P 1'
#
loop_
_entity.id
_entity.type
_entity.pdbx_description
1 polymer ?
#
loop_
_entity_poly.entity_id
_entity_poly.type
_entity_poly.pdbx_seq_one_letter_code
_entity_poly.pdbx_strand_id
1 'polypeptide(L)'
;MKKLLIATLALVVGGAGMARADLVLVLNSDEASYSILSRSGRTELARHPVGREPHHVIVTPDGKEMLIGSTATNELLGLDIKTGERKRVVKDIIDPYHLGFSPDGKWFVTAAYRLDHVDIFHADGFRLAGRIFIDGLPSHLAFDAESKTVFVTLQQSGRVAAFDLQTQTLKWNAPVGNAPAGIVMLPDNKRLLVALTGEDGIVVVDPKDGRMQGTLQTGKGAHNFWPKGDGRLYFLSNRVEGTVSLIDTTEMKVVGSVRVPGGPDCMDITPDGKELWVTQRFLRRVAVIDIEQLKVVASIPVGKSPHGVFMLKSPAAGPPGGPVRAASTTGDTK
;
A
#
# COMPACT_ATOMS: atom_id res chain seq x y z
N MET A 1 30.70 35.05 9.25
CA MET A 1 29.71 34.54 8.29
C MET A 1 30.35 33.39 7.50
N LYS A 2 30.14 32.14 7.94
CA LYS A 2 30.64 30.94 7.27
C LYS A 2 29.58 30.48 6.28
N LYS A 3 29.86 30.55 4.99
CA LYS A 3 29.01 30.01 3.94
C LYS A 3 29.08 28.47 3.98
N LEU A 4 27.95 27.83 4.31
CA LEU A 4 27.79 26.38 4.24
C LEU A 4 27.63 26.01 2.77
N LEU A 5 28.65 25.42 2.17
CA LEU A 5 28.53 24.79 0.86
C LEU A 5 27.70 23.51 1.00
N ILE A 6 26.52 23.52 0.47
CA ILE A 6 25.73 22.29 0.30
C ILE A 6 26.31 21.59 -0.95
N ALA A 7 27.08 20.56 -0.71
CA ALA A 7 27.57 19.69 -1.79
C ALA A 7 26.38 18.82 -2.26
N THR A 8 25.89 19.10 -3.45
CA THR A 8 24.97 18.24 -4.19
C THR A 8 25.77 17.03 -4.67
N LEU A 9 25.72 15.93 -3.92
CA LEU A 9 26.34 14.68 -4.32
C LEU A 9 25.49 14.03 -5.41
N ALA A 10 25.88 14.24 -6.66
CA ALA A 10 25.34 13.49 -7.79
C ALA A 10 25.77 12.02 -7.63
N LEU A 11 24.80 11.11 -7.59
CA LEU A 11 25.04 9.67 -7.52
C LEU A 11 25.64 9.20 -8.85
N VAL A 12 26.97 9.29 -9.00
CA VAL A 12 27.70 8.59 -10.04
C VAL A 12 27.91 7.15 -9.57
N VAL A 13 26.95 6.28 -9.85
CA VAL A 13 27.14 4.83 -9.76
C VAL A 13 27.98 4.42 -10.97
N GLY A 14 29.28 4.52 -10.85
CA GLY A 14 30.23 3.94 -11.79
C GLY A 14 30.35 2.44 -11.53
N GLY A 15 29.80 1.63 -12.44
CA GLY A 15 29.96 0.19 -12.44
C GLY A 15 28.76 -0.48 -13.08
N ALA A 16 28.98 -1.25 -14.14
CA ALA A 16 28.09 -2.04 -14.98
C ALA A 16 26.59 -1.94 -14.63
N GLY A 17 25.79 -1.28 -15.47
CA GLY A 17 24.44 -0.87 -15.19
C GLY A 17 23.56 -1.96 -14.58
N MET A 18 23.31 -1.87 -13.28
CA MET A 18 22.24 -2.65 -12.64
C MET A 18 20.93 -2.28 -13.33
N ALA A 19 20.24 -3.28 -13.85
CA ALA A 19 18.91 -3.07 -14.43
C ALA A 19 18.00 -2.50 -13.34
N ARG A 20 17.31 -1.40 -13.60
CA ARG A 20 16.41 -0.72 -12.64
C ARG A 20 15.29 -1.60 -12.09
N ALA A 21 14.93 -2.66 -12.79
CA ALA A 21 14.05 -3.72 -12.29
C ALA A 21 14.61 -4.48 -11.07
N ASP A 22 15.84 -4.16 -10.66
CA ASP A 22 16.52 -4.76 -9.51
C ASP A 22 16.44 -3.93 -8.21
N LEU A 23 15.77 -2.79 -8.23
CA LEU A 23 15.70 -1.90 -7.08
C LEU A 23 14.39 -2.02 -6.32
N VAL A 24 14.50 -1.93 -4.98
CA VAL A 24 13.36 -1.93 -4.06
C VAL A 24 13.49 -0.74 -3.11
N LEU A 25 12.40 0.02 -2.98
CA LEU A 25 12.29 1.11 -2.02
C LEU A 25 11.59 0.61 -0.75
N VAL A 26 12.13 0.95 0.42
CA VAL A 26 11.53 0.62 1.73
C VAL A 26 11.47 1.86 2.60
N LEU A 27 10.30 2.18 3.13
CA LEU A 27 10.10 3.31 4.05
C LEU A 27 10.48 2.91 5.47
N ASN A 28 11.27 3.73 6.16
CA ASN A 28 11.69 3.54 7.55
C ASN A 28 11.01 4.59 8.42
N SER A 29 9.82 4.28 8.94
CA SER A 29 8.92 5.27 9.56
C SER A 29 9.54 5.97 10.77
N ASP A 30 10.26 5.25 11.64
CA ASP A 30 10.86 5.81 12.87
C ASP A 30 12.25 6.45 12.64
N GLU A 31 12.70 6.53 11.39
CA GLU A 31 13.98 7.18 11.02
C GLU A 31 13.82 8.33 10.03
N ALA A 32 12.58 8.66 9.63
CA ALA A 32 12.31 9.67 8.62
C ALA A 32 13.18 9.47 7.37
N SER A 33 13.27 8.22 6.90
CA SER A 33 14.12 7.84 5.77
C SER A 33 13.47 6.78 4.88
N TYR A 34 14.00 6.63 3.66
CA TYR A 34 13.74 5.45 2.85
C TYR A 34 15.05 4.81 2.41
N SER A 35 15.05 3.49 2.34
CA SER A 35 16.16 2.67 1.88
C SER A 35 15.94 2.28 0.43
N ILE A 36 17.00 2.25 -0.36
CA ILE A 36 17.05 1.63 -1.69
C ILE A 36 17.85 0.34 -1.57
N LEU A 37 17.23 -0.78 -1.91
CA LEU A 37 17.83 -2.10 -1.85
C LEU A 37 18.11 -2.63 -3.26
N SER A 38 19.15 -3.46 -3.40
CA SER A 38 19.32 -4.34 -4.55
C SER A 38 18.49 -5.62 -4.33
N ARG A 39 17.64 -5.94 -5.28
CA ARG A 39 16.88 -7.20 -5.28
C ARG A 39 17.81 -8.40 -5.44
N SER A 40 18.67 -8.39 -6.46
CA SER A 40 19.60 -9.50 -6.75
C SER A 40 20.72 -9.61 -5.71
N GLY A 41 21.25 -8.45 -5.25
CA GLY A 41 22.32 -8.41 -4.24
C GLY A 41 21.86 -8.64 -2.81
N ARG A 42 20.56 -8.58 -2.52
CA ARG A 42 19.98 -8.72 -1.16
C ARG A 42 20.62 -7.77 -0.13
N THR A 43 20.93 -6.55 -0.54
CA THR A 43 21.63 -5.56 0.29
C THR A 43 21.00 -4.18 0.16
N GLU A 44 21.16 -3.36 1.19
CA GLU A 44 20.87 -1.92 1.12
C GLU A 44 21.99 -1.22 0.37
N LEU A 45 21.62 -0.44 -0.65
CA LEU A 45 22.54 0.33 -1.49
C LEU A 45 22.68 1.76 -1.01
N ALA A 46 21.57 2.36 -0.57
CA ALA A 46 21.50 3.74 -0.12
C ALA A 46 20.35 3.97 0.83
N ARG A 47 20.47 5.03 1.65
CA ARG A 47 19.39 5.52 2.51
C ARG A 47 19.28 7.03 2.36
N HIS A 48 18.06 7.52 2.17
CA HIS A 48 17.79 8.92 1.92
C HIS A 48 16.78 9.49 2.91
N PRO A 49 16.91 10.77 3.31
CA PRO A 49 15.94 11.41 4.19
C PRO A 49 14.62 11.68 3.46
N VAL A 50 13.53 11.62 4.22
CA VAL A 50 12.17 11.99 3.81
C VAL A 50 11.49 12.72 4.97
N GLY A 51 10.26 13.21 4.81
CA GLY A 51 9.47 13.74 5.91
C GLY A 51 9.27 12.73 7.03
N ARG A 52 8.94 13.23 8.23
CA ARG A 52 8.77 12.35 9.41
C ARG A 52 7.59 11.40 9.26
N GLU A 53 7.77 10.18 9.76
CA GLU A 53 6.80 9.08 9.71
C GLU A 53 6.33 8.80 8.27
N PRO A 54 7.24 8.46 7.34
CA PRO A 54 6.84 7.97 6.02
C PRO A 54 6.07 6.66 6.19
N HIS A 55 4.87 6.58 5.59
CA HIS A 55 3.98 5.47 5.89
C HIS A 55 3.66 4.61 4.66
N HIS A 56 3.13 5.21 3.61
CA HIS A 56 2.81 4.51 2.36
C HIS A 56 3.45 5.18 1.15
N VAL A 57 3.61 4.41 0.08
CA VAL A 57 4.09 4.85 -1.21
C VAL A 57 3.13 4.38 -2.29
N ILE A 58 2.79 5.28 -3.22
CA ILE A 58 1.94 4.97 -4.37
C ILE A 58 2.53 5.55 -5.65
N VAL A 59 2.06 5.06 -6.79
CA VAL A 59 2.42 5.59 -8.12
C VAL A 59 1.32 6.51 -8.61
N THR A 60 1.70 7.62 -9.23
CA THR A 60 0.77 8.53 -9.91
C THR A 60 0.05 7.81 -11.07
N PRO A 61 -1.20 8.20 -11.42
CA PRO A 61 -1.96 7.54 -12.48
C PRO A 61 -1.26 7.53 -13.85
N ASP A 62 -0.41 8.50 -14.13
CA ASP A 62 0.40 8.57 -15.36
C ASP A 62 1.66 7.69 -15.31
N GLY A 63 1.94 7.04 -14.18
CA GLY A 63 3.07 6.14 -14.00
C GLY A 63 4.43 6.82 -13.95
N LYS A 64 4.51 8.14 -13.74
CA LYS A 64 5.77 8.89 -13.82
C LYS A 64 6.42 9.17 -12.46
N GLU A 65 5.65 9.23 -11.39
CA GLU A 65 6.14 9.54 -10.05
C GLU A 65 5.70 8.50 -9.03
N MET A 66 6.54 8.29 -8.02
CA MET A 66 6.17 7.69 -6.76
C MET A 66 5.93 8.80 -5.74
N LEU A 67 4.86 8.70 -4.98
CA LEU A 67 4.52 9.63 -3.91
C LEU A 67 4.65 8.91 -2.57
N ILE A 68 5.47 9.46 -1.68
CA ILE A 68 5.65 8.97 -0.32
C ILE A 68 4.88 9.90 0.62
N GLY A 69 3.89 9.39 1.33
CA GLY A 69 3.15 10.12 2.36
C GLY A 69 3.94 10.17 3.68
N SER A 70 4.15 11.37 4.21
CA SER A 70 4.83 11.61 5.49
C SER A 70 3.84 12.22 6.48
N THR A 71 3.33 11.38 7.40
CA THR A 71 2.18 11.74 8.25
C THR A 71 2.47 12.87 9.22
N ALA A 72 3.64 12.89 9.85
CA ALA A 72 4.00 13.90 10.85
C ALA A 72 4.51 15.22 10.26
N THR A 73 4.80 15.28 8.95
CA THR A 73 5.19 16.52 8.26
C THR A 73 4.14 17.03 7.29
N ASN A 74 3.01 16.31 7.16
CA ASN A 74 1.86 16.72 6.33
C ASN A 74 2.26 17.00 4.88
N GLU A 75 2.97 16.05 4.27
CA GLU A 75 3.52 16.23 2.93
C GLU A 75 3.62 14.94 2.13
N LEU A 76 3.67 15.09 0.81
CA LEU A 76 4.07 14.03 -0.10
C LEU A 76 5.42 14.38 -0.72
N LEU A 77 6.36 13.44 -0.66
CA LEU A 77 7.58 13.51 -1.46
C LEU A 77 7.37 12.79 -2.78
N GLY A 78 7.47 13.52 -3.89
CA GLY A 78 7.46 12.95 -5.25
C GLY A 78 8.86 12.56 -5.69
N LEU A 79 9.02 11.31 -6.13
CA LEU A 79 10.22 10.78 -6.75
C LEU A 79 9.93 10.40 -8.20
N ASP A 80 10.87 10.66 -9.10
CA ASP A 80 10.80 10.14 -10.46
C ASP A 80 10.86 8.59 -10.42
N ILE A 81 9.88 7.92 -11.00
CA ILE A 81 9.81 6.45 -10.94
C ILE A 81 10.95 5.78 -11.71
N LYS A 82 11.55 6.46 -12.69
CA LYS A 82 12.64 5.94 -13.51
C LYS A 82 14.02 6.20 -12.90
N THR A 83 14.20 7.37 -12.28
CA THR A 83 15.51 7.80 -11.77
C THR A 83 15.63 7.67 -10.25
N GLY A 84 14.49 7.63 -9.52
CA GLY A 84 14.46 7.72 -8.07
C GLY A 84 14.83 9.12 -7.55
N GLU A 85 15.03 10.09 -8.44
CA GLU A 85 15.37 11.46 -8.06
C GLU A 85 14.18 12.19 -7.47
N ARG A 86 14.46 13.08 -6.51
CA ARG A 86 13.43 13.94 -5.93
C ARG A 86 12.95 14.94 -6.96
N LYS A 87 11.66 15.00 -7.21
CA LYS A 87 11.02 15.93 -8.14
C LYS A 87 10.38 17.11 -7.43
N ARG A 88 9.59 16.81 -6.42
CA ARG A 88 8.79 17.83 -5.70
C ARG A 88 8.41 17.38 -4.31
N VAL A 89 7.96 18.36 -3.52
CA VAL A 89 7.23 18.12 -2.27
C VAL A 89 5.88 18.82 -2.39
N VAL A 90 4.81 18.06 -2.18
CA VAL A 90 3.46 18.59 -2.06
C VAL A 90 3.17 18.81 -0.59
N LYS A 91 2.93 20.05 -0.19
CA LYS A 91 2.62 20.44 1.19
C LYS A 91 1.13 20.42 1.45
N ASP A 92 0.76 20.53 2.72
CA ASP A 92 -0.63 20.66 3.19
C ASP A 92 -1.51 19.43 2.87
N ILE A 93 -0.88 18.26 2.67
CA ILE A 93 -1.58 16.98 2.68
C ILE A 93 -1.56 16.47 4.11
N ILE A 94 -2.65 16.71 4.81
CA ILE A 94 -2.71 16.57 6.26
C ILE A 94 -2.78 15.10 6.67
N ASP A 95 -1.85 14.66 7.55
CA ASP A 95 -1.75 13.31 8.12
C ASP A 95 -2.01 12.19 7.09
N PRO A 96 -1.26 12.11 5.96
CA PRO A 96 -1.51 11.13 4.90
C PRO A 96 -1.07 9.73 5.35
N TYR A 97 -1.84 9.13 6.28
CA TYR A 97 -1.55 7.82 6.85
C TYR A 97 -1.70 6.73 5.79
N HIS A 98 -2.83 6.69 5.11
CA HIS A 98 -3.00 5.92 3.89
C HIS A 98 -3.44 6.82 2.75
N LEU A 99 -3.12 6.44 1.54
CA LEU A 99 -3.36 7.26 0.37
C LEU A 99 -3.60 6.38 -0.87
N GLY A 100 -4.39 6.88 -1.81
CA GLY A 100 -4.72 6.14 -3.02
C GLY A 100 -5.30 7.03 -4.11
N PHE A 101 -5.14 6.60 -5.36
CA PHE A 101 -5.85 7.18 -6.49
C PHE A 101 -7.05 6.30 -6.85
N SER A 102 -8.15 6.94 -7.23
CA SER A 102 -9.27 6.22 -7.85
C SER A 102 -8.82 5.52 -9.15
N PRO A 103 -9.45 4.40 -9.55
CA PRO A 103 -9.07 3.66 -10.76
C PRO A 103 -9.06 4.49 -12.04
N ASP A 104 -9.92 5.52 -12.15
CA ASP A 104 -9.96 6.45 -13.30
C ASP A 104 -8.89 7.56 -13.21
N GLY A 105 -8.14 7.64 -12.11
CA GLY A 105 -7.08 8.61 -11.88
C GLY A 105 -7.55 10.04 -11.60
N LYS A 106 -8.84 10.28 -11.40
CA LYS A 106 -9.36 11.64 -11.18
C LYS A 106 -9.31 12.11 -9.74
N TRP A 107 -9.40 11.17 -8.80
CA TRP A 107 -9.43 11.44 -7.37
C TRP A 107 -8.18 10.93 -6.69
N PHE A 108 -7.66 11.70 -5.76
CA PHE A 108 -6.66 11.30 -4.79
C PHE A 108 -7.28 11.38 -3.41
N VAL A 109 -7.19 10.32 -2.62
CA VAL A 109 -7.81 10.25 -1.30
C VAL A 109 -6.77 9.94 -0.25
N THR A 110 -6.85 10.61 0.90
CA THR A 110 -6.04 10.30 2.08
C THR A 110 -6.92 10.01 3.29
N ALA A 111 -6.49 9.06 4.11
CA ALA A 111 -7.03 8.82 5.44
C ALA A 111 -6.11 9.48 6.46
N ALA A 112 -6.64 10.44 7.23
CA ALA A 112 -5.90 11.14 8.29
C ALA A 112 -6.16 10.46 9.63
N TYR A 113 -5.31 9.48 9.95
CA TYR A 113 -5.50 8.55 11.06
C TYR A 113 -5.65 9.23 12.42
N ARG A 114 -4.81 10.22 12.72
CA ARG A 114 -4.79 10.91 14.02
C ARG A 114 -5.76 12.08 14.12
N LEU A 115 -6.36 12.49 13.02
CA LEU A 115 -7.16 13.69 12.92
C LEU A 115 -8.60 13.41 12.51
N ASP A 116 -9.00 12.14 12.49
CA ASP A 116 -10.37 11.69 12.30
C ASP A 116 -11.05 12.32 11.07
N HIS A 117 -10.36 12.34 9.92
CA HIS A 117 -10.97 12.77 8.67
C HIS A 117 -10.44 12.02 7.45
N VAL A 118 -11.22 12.08 6.39
CA VAL A 118 -10.85 11.63 5.04
C VAL A 118 -10.84 12.84 4.13
N ASP A 119 -9.71 13.05 3.44
CA ASP A 119 -9.58 14.11 2.45
C ASP A 119 -9.71 13.54 1.04
N ILE A 120 -10.55 14.17 0.24
CA ILE A 120 -10.73 13.86 -1.18
C ILE A 120 -10.22 15.05 -1.99
N PHE A 121 -9.25 14.79 -2.86
CA PHE A 121 -8.64 15.79 -3.72
C PHE A 121 -8.92 15.47 -5.19
N HIS A 122 -8.97 16.48 -6.02
CA HIS A 122 -8.73 16.31 -7.44
C HIS A 122 -7.29 15.84 -7.63
N ALA A 123 -7.07 14.74 -8.34
CA ALA A 123 -5.73 14.16 -8.52
C ALA A 123 -4.79 15.10 -9.29
N ASP A 124 -5.34 15.90 -10.21
CA ASP A 124 -4.61 16.98 -10.87
C ASP A 124 -4.37 18.14 -9.91
N GLY A 125 -3.09 18.36 -9.56
CA GLY A 125 -2.65 19.44 -8.69
C GLY A 125 -2.97 19.28 -7.20
N PHE A 126 -3.58 18.18 -6.75
CA PHE A 126 -3.93 17.92 -5.34
C PHE A 126 -4.79 19.02 -4.69
N ARG A 127 -5.71 19.58 -5.47
CA ARG A 127 -6.67 20.57 -4.95
C ARG A 127 -7.75 19.87 -4.15
N LEU A 128 -7.89 20.23 -2.87
CA LEU A 128 -8.90 19.67 -1.97
C LEU A 128 -10.30 19.89 -2.54
N ALA A 129 -11.06 18.83 -2.72
CA ALA A 129 -12.46 18.83 -3.12
C ALA A 129 -13.37 18.77 -1.90
N GLY A 130 -13.02 17.96 -0.90
CA GLY A 130 -13.77 17.84 0.35
C GLY A 130 -12.95 17.21 1.47
N ARG A 131 -13.23 17.65 2.70
CA ARG A 131 -12.76 17.03 3.93
C ARG A 131 -13.96 16.55 4.71
N ILE A 132 -13.96 15.25 5.05
CA ILE A 132 -15.08 14.62 5.75
C ILE A 132 -14.58 14.14 7.10
N PHE A 133 -15.05 14.77 8.17
CA PHE A 133 -14.74 14.35 9.52
C PHE A 133 -15.54 13.09 9.87
N ILE A 134 -14.83 12.09 10.39
CA ILE A 134 -15.41 10.81 10.79
C ILE A 134 -14.57 10.18 11.91
N ASP A 135 -15.13 10.05 13.09
CA ASP A 135 -14.45 9.50 14.26
C ASP A 135 -14.09 8.03 14.06
N GLY A 136 -12.98 7.62 14.65
CA GLY A 136 -12.61 6.21 14.75
C GLY A 136 -11.30 5.80 14.10
N LEU A 137 -10.38 6.75 13.91
CA LEU A 137 -9.05 6.55 13.34
C LEU A 137 -9.12 5.98 11.91
N PRO A 138 -9.48 6.80 10.90
CA PRO A 138 -9.48 6.40 9.49
C PRO A 138 -8.11 5.85 9.09
N SER A 139 -8.06 4.62 8.59
CA SER A 139 -6.80 3.89 8.44
C SER A 139 -6.49 3.54 6.99
N HIS A 140 -7.07 2.48 6.43
CA HIS A 140 -6.81 2.04 5.07
C HIS A 140 -7.99 2.32 4.16
N LEU A 141 -7.75 2.39 2.85
CA LEU A 141 -8.78 2.67 1.87
C LEU A 141 -8.72 1.76 0.65
N ALA A 142 -9.88 1.54 0.04
CA ALA A 142 -10.07 0.85 -1.23
C ALA A 142 -11.11 1.60 -2.07
N PHE A 143 -11.09 1.39 -3.38
CA PHE A 143 -12.03 2.01 -4.31
C PHE A 143 -12.88 0.96 -5.01
N ASP A 144 -14.09 1.32 -5.42
CA ASP A 144 -14.83 0.55 -6.40
C ASP A 144 -14.22 0.69 -7.80
N ALA A 145 -14.50 -0.27 -8.67
CA ALA A 145 -13.95 -0.27 -10.03
C ALA A 145 -14.45 0.90 -10.89
N GLU A 146 -15.62 1.44 -10.57
CA GLU A 146 -16.24 2.56 -11.27
C GLU A 146 -15.72 3.92 -10.82
N SER A 147 -14.83 3.99 -9.82
CA SER A 147 -14.32 5.25 -9.27
C SER A 147 -15.39 6.18 -8.71
N LYS A 148 -16.46 5.60 -8.16
CA LYS A 148 -17.57 6.33 -7.55
C LYS A 148 -17.51 6.38 -6.03
N THR A 149 -16.91 5.33 -5.43
CA THR A 149 -16.92 5.13 -3.98
C THR A 149 -15.51 4.81 -3.48
N VAL A 150 -15.13 5.45 -2.38
CA VAL A 150 -13.99 5.04 -1.56
C VAL A 150 -14.52 4.44 -0.25
N PHE A 151 -13.93 3.32 0.15
CA PHE A 151 -14.19 2.63 1.40
C PHE A 151 -13.00 2.83 2.32
N VAL A 152 -13.26 3.18 3.57
CA VAL A 152 -12.22 3.49 4.56
C VAL A 152 -12.48 2.72 5.84
N THR A 153 -11.47 2.02 6.35
CA THR A 153 -11.53 1.37 7.65
C THR A 153 -11.37 2.38 8.78
N LEU A 154 -12.20 2.26 9.80
CA LEU A 154 -12.17 3.08 11.02
C LEU A 154 -11.68 2.20 12.17
N GLN A 155 -10.36 2.20 12.39
CA GLN A 155 -9.69 1.18 13.18
C GLN A 155 -10.13 1.14 14.64
N GLN A 156 -10.35 2.32 15.26
CA GLN A 156 -10.74 2.39 16.67
C GLN A 156 -12.23 2.05 16.87
N SER A 157 -13.08 2.48 15.96
CA SER A 157 -14.53 2.27 16.09
C SER A 157 -15.02 0.91 15.58
N GLY A 158 -14.13 0.09 14.97
CA GLY A 158 -14.49 -1.22 14.47
C GLY A 158 -15.43 -1.19 13.25
N ARG A 159 -15.29 -0.20 12.38
CA ARG A 159 -16.23 0.10 11.31
C ARG A 159 -15.55 0.25 9.96
N VAL A 160 -16.33 0.18 8.91
CA VAL A 160 -15.97 0.64 7.56
C VAL A 160 -16.96 1.71 7.15
N ALA A 161 -16.45 2.79 6.59
CA ALA A 161 -17.25 3.86 5.99
C ALA A 161 -17.07 3.90 4.48
N ALA A 162 -18.14 4.19 3.74
CA ALA A 162 -18.13 4.42 2.31
C ALA A 162 -18.49 5.87 2.00
N PHE A 163 -17.70 6.50 1.13
CA PHE A 163 -17.92 7.88 0.72
C PHE A 163 -18.09 7.97 -0.79
N ASP A 164 -19.01 8.80 -1.21
CA ASP A 164 -19.17 9.15 -2.61
C ASP A 164 -18.08 10.14 -3.04
N LEU A 165 -17.33 9.78 -4.08
CA LEU A 165 -16.20 10.59 -4.55
C LEU A 165 -16.65 11.88 -5.27
N GLN A 166 -17.81 11.85 -5.92
CA GLN A 166 -18.30 12.99 -6.68
C GLN A 166 -18.94 14.06 -5.78
N THR A 167 -19.71 13.64 -4.76
CA THR A 167 -20.42 14.53 -3.85
C THR A 167 -19.68 14.80 -2.54
N GLN A 168 -18.63 14.03 -2.24
CA GLN A 168 -17.87 14.05 -0.98
C GLN A 168 -18.77 13.83 0.25
N THR A 169 -19.74 12.93 0.15
CA THR A 169 -20.68 12.62 1.21
C THR A 169 -20.56 11.18 1.69
N LEU A 170 -20.91 10.95 2.96
CA LEU A 170 -21.00 9.61 3.54
C LEU A 170 -22.19 8.86 2.92
N LYS A 171 -21.95 7.66 2.37
CA LYS A 171 -22.98 6.74 1.86
C LYS A 171 -23.50 5.82 2.96
N TRP A 172 -22.58 5.18 3.67
CA TRP A 172 -22.88 4.32 4.80
C TRP A 172 -21.67 4.19 5.74
N ASN A 173 -21.91 3.77 6.98
CA ASN A 173 -20.90 3.53 8.00
C ASN A 173 -21.37 2.32 8.83
N ALA A 174 -20.73 1.15 8.64
CA ALA A 174 -21.18 -0.13 9.16
C ALA A 174 -20.15 -0.80 10.08
N PRO A 175 -20.59 -1.48 11.17
CA PRO A 175 -19.68 -2.25 12.03
C PRO A 175 -19.19 -3.50 11.28
N VAL A 176 -17.89 -3.83 11.46
CA VAL A 176 -17.26 -4.97 10.76
C VAL A 176 -16.42 -5.85 11.68
N GLY A 177 -16.11 -5.42 12.90
CA GLY A 177 -15.26 -6.15 13.84
C GLY A 177 -14.16 -5.31 14.44
N ASN A 178 -13.33 -5.90 15.28
CA ASN A 178 -12.37 -5.18 16.08
C ASN A 178 -11.11 -4.77 15.30
N ALA A 179 -10.76 -3.47 15.37
CA ALA A 179 -9.58 -2.87 14.78
C ALA A 179 -9.38 -3.21 13.28
N PRO A 180 -10.37 -2.90 12.40
CA PRO A 180 -10.20 -3.11 10.96
C PRO A 180 -9.05 -2.27 10.42
N ALA A 181 -8.16 -2.88 9.63
CA ALA A 181 -7.02 -2.23 9.00
C ALA A 181 -7.07 -2.41 7.48
N GLY A 182 -6.28 -3.31 6.93
CA GLY A 182 -6.25 -3.53 5.49
C GLY A 182 -7.63 -3.80 4.90
N ILE A 183 -7.88 -3.19 3.74
CA ILE A 183 -9.14 -3.35 3.01
C ILE A 183 -8.83 -3.48 1.52
N VAL A 184 -9.50 -4.38 0.83
CA VAL A 184 -9.37 -4.55 -0.61
C VAL A 184 -10.72 -4.85 -1.26
N MET A 185 -10.98 -4.16 -2.37
CA MET A 185 -12.10 -4.52 -3.27
C MET A 185 -11.66 -5.68 -4.15
N LEU A 186 -12.44 -6.76 -4.16
CA LEU A 186 -12.18 -7.87 -5.07
C LEU A 186 -12.52 -7.51 -6.52
N PRO A 187 -11.90 -8.17 -7.51
CA PRO A 187 -12.13 -7.88 -8.93
C PRO A 187 -13.57 -8.04 -9.39
N ASP A 188 -14.40 -8.79 -8.64
CA ASP A 188 -15.82 -8.94 -8.92
C ASP A 188 -16.65 -7.68 -8.60
N ASN A 189 -16.03 -6.70 -7.92
CA ASN A 189 -16.66 -5.46 -7.44
C ASN A 189 -17.93 -5.68 -6.58
N LYS A 190 -18.02 -6.87 -5.94
CA LYS A 190 -19.15 -7.28 -5.09
C LYS A 190 -18.75 -7.59 -3.67
N ARG A 191 -17.47 -7.71 -3.39
CA ARG A 191 -16.95 -8.08 -2.07
C ARG A 191 -15.77 -7.20 -1.69
N LEU A 192 -15.86 -6.63 -0.49
CA LEU A 192 -14.72 -6.05 0.21
C LEU A 192 -14.20 -7.08 1.19
N LEU A 193 -12.89 -7.32 1.18
CA LEU A 193 -12.22 -8.03 2.26
C LEU A 193 -11.62 -7.01 3.22
N VAL A 194 -11.88 -7.19 4.51
CA VAL A 194 -11.37 -6.30 5.58
C VAL A 194 -10.59 -7.14 6.58
N ALA A 195 -9.34 -6.81 6.80
CA ALA A 195 -8.48 -7.45 7.79
C ALA A 195 -8.73 -6.87 9.18
N LEU A 196 -8.95 -7.73 10.17
CA LEU A 196 -9.25 -7.36 11.54
C LEU A 196 -8.00 -7.55 12.41
N THR A 197 -7.26 -6.48 12.65
CA THR A 197 -5.99 -6.55 13.43
C THR A 197 -6.26 -6.88 14.90
N GLY A 198 -7.44 -6.55 15.42
CA GLY A 198 -7.87 -6.92 16.78
C GLY A 198 -8.48 -8.32 16.89
N GLU A 199 -8.54 -9.05 15.78
CA GLU A 199 -9.09 -10.41 15.69
C GLU A 199 -8.15 -11.31 14.86
N ASP A 200 -8.53 -12.56 14.66
CA ASP A 200 -7.67 -13.57 14.05
C ASP A 200 -8.07 -13.87 12.58
N GLY A 201 -8.56 -12.86 11.86
CA GLY A 201 -9.03 -13.10 10.49
C GLY A 201 -9.50 -11.89 9.73
N ILE A 202 -10.30 -12.17 8.72
CA ILE A 202 -10.90 -11.19 7.83
C ILE A 202 -12.41 -11.33 7.82
N VAL A 203 -13.09 -10.23 7.50
CA VAL A 203 -14.53 -10.21 7.21
C VAL A 203 -14.77 -9.85 5.76
N VAL A 204 -15.79 -10.45 5.17
CA VAL A 204 -16.31 -10.14 3.83
C VAL A 204 -17.48 -9.19 3.98
N VAL A 205 -17.42 -8.05 3.31
CA VAL A 205 -18.42 -6.97 3.42
C VAL A 205 -19.04 -6.68 2.06
N ASP A 206 -20.34 -6.48 2.02
CA ASP A 206 -21.06 -6.00 0.83
C ASP A 206 -20.72 -4.50 0.62
N PRO A 207 -20.15 -4.11 -0.52
CA PRO A 207 -19.79 -2.72 -0.78
C PRO A 207 -21.00 -1.78 -0.93
N LYS A 208 -22.23 -2.33 -1.11
CA LYS A 208 -23.43 -1.51 -1.32
C LYS A 208 -23.95 -0.90 -0.02
N ASP A 209 -23.93 -1.66 1.06
CA ASP A 209 -24.58 -1.30 2.31
C ASP A 209 -23.73 -1.56 3.57
N GLY A 210 -22.54 -2.13 3.42
CA GLY A 210 -21.63 -2.44 4.54
C GLY A 210 -22.00 -3.70 5.31
N ARG A 211 -22.97 -4.49 4.85
CA ARG A 211 -23.42 -5.72 5.54
C ARG A 211 -22.33 -6.80 5.46
N MET A 212 -22.03 -7.42 6.59
CA MET A 212 -21.14 -8.59 6.66
C MET A 212 -21.77 -9.80 5.97
N GLN A 213 -21.02 -10.44 5.07
CA GLN A 213 -21.43 -11.61 4.30
C GLN A 213 -20.79 -12.91 4.81
N GLY A 214 -19.69 -12.80 5.55
CA GLY A 214 -18.97 -13.95 6.10
C GLY A 214 -17.63 -13.54 6.71
N THR A 215 -16.95 -14.53 7.29
CA THR A 215 -15.62 -14.36 7.89
C THR A 215 -14.70 -15.49 7.43
N LEU A 216 -13.39 -15.24 7.46
CA LEU A 216 -12.37 -16.26 7.24
C LEU A 216 -11.30 -16.12 8.30
N GLN A 217 -11.07 -17.19 9.06
CA GLN A 217 -9.97 -17.24 10.01
C GLN A 217 -8.64 -17.41 9.26
N THR A 218 -7.64 -16.59 9.62
CA THR A 218 -6.33 -16.59 8.96
C THR A 218 -5.20 -16.77 9.98
N GLY A 219 -4.74 -15.70 10.60
CA GLY A 219 -3.75 -15.69 11.67
C GLY A 219 -3.94 -14.47 12.55
N LYS A 220 -3.33 -14.48 13.74
CA LYS A 220 -3.50 -13.40 14.73
C LYS A 220 -2.98 -12.06 14.22
N GLY A 221 -3.86 -11.05 14.33
CA GLY A 221 -3.53 -9.70 13.93
C GLY A 221 -3.47 -9.53 12.42
N ALA A 222 -4.47 -10.03 11.71
CA ALA A 222 -4.63 -9.83 10.27
C ALA A 222 -4.56 -8.35 9.91
N HIS A 223 -3.67 -7.95 8.96
CA HIS A 223 -3.36 -6.54 8.82
C HIS A 223 -3.44 -6.02 7.39
N ASN A 224 -2.65 -6.50 6.45
CA ASN A 224 -2.58 -5.92 5.11
C ASN A 224 -2.65 -6.98 4.01
N PHE A 225 -3.34 -6.64 2.93
CA PHE A 225 -3.49 -7.50 1.76
C PHE A 225 -2.52 -7.13 0.65
N TRP A 226 -2.13 -8.14 -0.14
CA TRP A 226 -1.45 -7.93 -1.41
C TRP A 226 -1.90 -8.94 -2.46
N PRO A 227 -2.36 -8.49 -3.64
CA PRO A 227 -2.81 -9.41 -4.68
C PRO A 227 -1.62 -10.19 -5.24
N LYS A 228 -1.79 -11.49 -5.48
CA LYS A 228 -0.77 -12.31 -6.17
C LYS A 228 -0.65 -11.94 -7.66
N GLY A 229 -1.69 -11.34 -8.23
CA GLY A 229 -1.71 -10.87 -9.61
C GLY A 229 -2.59 -11.71 -10.55
N ASP A 230 -3.19 -12.79 -10.05
CA ASP A 230 -4.11 -13.67 -10.80
C ASP A 230 -5.60 -13.33 -10.59
N GLY A 231 -5.90 -12.28 -9.84
CA GLY A 231 -7.27 -11.86 -9.48
C GLY A 231 -7.98 -12.76 -8.46
N ARG A 232 -7.37 -13.87 -8.06
CA ARG A 232 -7.94 -14.87 -7.17
C ARG A 232 -7.21 -15.00 -5.84
N LEU A 233 -5.87 -15.05 -5.90
CA LEU A 233 -5.04 -15.29 -4.73
C LEU A 233 -4.53 -13.97 -4.14
N TYR A 234 -4.61 -13.86 -2.81
CA TYR A 234 -4.11 -12.71 -2.06
C TYR A 234 -3.22 -13.16 -0.91
N PHE A 235 -2.12 -12.46 -0.71
CA PHE A 235 -1.34 -12.55 0.52
C PHE A 235 -1.95 -11.65 1.59
N LEU A 236 -1.91 -12.11 2.84
CA LEU A 236 -2.36 -11.38 4.01
C LEU A 236 -1.30 -11.47 5.10
N SER A 237 -0.80 -10.33 5.57
CA SER A 237 0.10 -10.30 6.71
C SER A 237 -0.68 -10.47 8.03
N ASN A 238 -0.22 -11.36 8.91
CA ASN A 238 -0.74 -11.57 10.25
C ASN A 238 0.31 -11.07 11.25
N ARG A 239 0.17 -9.81 11.63
CA ARG A 239 1.24 -9.04 12.32
C ARG A 239 1.59 -9.61 13.67
N VAL A 240 0.61 -10.06 14.44
CA VAL A 240 0.79 -10.59 15.81
C VAL A 240 1.33 -12.01 15.77
N GLU A 241 0.79 -12.86 14.89
CA GLU A 241 1.25 -14.24 14.74
C GLU A 241 2.64 -14.34 14.10
N GLY A 242 3.01 -13.36 13.29
CA GLY A 242 4.26 -13.40 12.53
C GLY A 242 4.22 -14.39 11.38
N THR A 243 3.12 -14.35 10.63
CA THR A 243 2.92 -15.17 9.41
C THR A 243 2.39 -14.33 8.26
N VAL A 244 2.52 -14.86 7.05
CA VAL A 244 1.81 -14.37 5.86
C VAL A 244 0.98 -15.53 5.33
N SER A 245 -0.33 -15.34 5.27
CA SER A 245 -1.28 -16.31 4.71
C SER A 245 -1.48 -16.08 3.22
N LEU A 246 -1.64 -17.13 2.44
CA LEU A 246 -2.11 -17.11 1.05
C LEU A 246 -3.58 -17.52 1.04
N ILE A 247 -4.44 -16.62 0.58
CA ILE A 247 -5.89 -16.76 0.60
C ILE A 247 -6.40 -16.95 -0.82
N ASP A 248 -7.26 -17.95 -1.00
CA ASP A 248 -8.08 -18.12 -2.19
C ASP A 248 -9.44 -17.40 -1.97
N THR A 249 -9.66 -16.32 -2.70
CA THR A 249 -10.86 -15.48 -2.56
C THR A 249 -12.08 -16.04 -3.28
N THR A 250 -11.91 -17.04 -4.15
CA THR A 250 -13.01 -17.77 -4.77
C THR A 250 -13.60 -18.80 -3.81
N GLU A 251 -12.72 -19.58 -3.18
CA GLU A 251 -13.13 -20.62 -2.24
C GLU A 251 -13.22 -20.13 -0.79
N MET A 252 -12.82 -18.86 -0.54
CA MET A 252 -12.75 -18.25 0.78
C MET A 252 -12.06 -19.15 1.81
N LYS A 253 -10.82 -19.55 1.49
CA LYS A 253 -9.99 -20.38 2.38
C LYS A 253 -8.51 -19.97 2.34
N VAL A 254 -7.80 -20.27 3.42
CA VAL A 254 -6.34 -20.20 3.45
C VAL A 254 -5.78 -21.44 2.75
N VAL A 255 -4.98 -21.22 1.70
CA VAL A 255 -4.37 -22.30 0.89
C VAL A 255 -2.88 -22.47 1.14
N GLY A 256 -2.29 -21.58 1.92
CA GLY A 256 -0.88 -21.65 2.32
C GLY A 256 -0.56 -20.62 3.40
N SER A 257 0.54 -20.84 4.10
CA SER A 257 1.05 -19.91 5.10
C SER A 257 2.56 -20.02 5.20
N VAL A 258 3.22 -18.88 5.45
CA VAL A 258 4.67 -18.83 5.66
C VAL A 258 4.98 -18.05 6.93
N ARG A 259 5.91 -18.56 7.74
CA ARG A 259 6.35 -17.87 8.96
C ARG A 259 7.27 -16.70 8.62
N VAL A 260 6.88 -15.50 9.06
CA VAL A 260 7.61 -14.23 8.90
C VAL A 260 7.57 -13.50 10.23
N PRO A 261 8.48 -13.82 11.18
CA PRO A 261 8.46 -13.20 12.51
C PRO A 261 8.77 -11.70 12.44
N GLY A 262 8.42 -10.98 13.51
CA GLY A 262 8.77 -9.57 13.64
C GLY A 262 7.76 -8.58 13.08
N GLY A 263 6.49 -8.95 13.07
CA GLY A 263 5.38 -8.10 12.65
C GLY A 263 5.41 -7.83 11.15
N PRO A 264 5.09 -8.85 10.31
CA PRO A 264 4.95 -8.65 8.86
C PRO A 264 3.88 -7.59 8.59
N ASP A 265 4.18 -6.68 7.67
CA ASP A 265 3.33 -5.52 7.43
C ASP A 265 3.05 -5.32 5.93
N CYS A 266 3.64 -4.31 5.32
CA CYS A 266 3.46 -4.07 3.89
C CYS A 266 4.23 -5.07 3.04
N MET A 267 3.68 -5.32 1.85
CA MET A 267 4.20 -6.32 0.92
C MET A 267 4.24 -5.76 -0.49
N ASP A 268 5.14 -6.27 -1.32
CA ASP A 268 5.11 -6.11 -2.78
C ASP A 268 5.71 -7.33 -3.47
N ILE A 269 5.25 -7.61 -4.69
CA ILE A 269 5.68 -8.76 -5.49
C ILE A 269 6.64 -8.30 -6.58
N THR A 270 7.70 -9.07 -6.80
CA THR A 270 8.63 -8.83 -7.90
C THR A 270 7.92 -8.88 -9.25
N PRO A 271 8.38 -8.12 -10.26
CA PRO A 271 7.72 -8.07 -11.58
C PRO A 271 7.59 -9.41 -12.29
N ASP A 272 8.46 -10.38 -11.96
CA ASP A 272 8.40 -11.76 -12.47
C ASP A 272 7.46 -12.68 -11.69
N GLY A 273 6.82 -12.16 -10.62
CA GLY A 273 5.86 -12.89 -9.78
C GLY A 273 6.48 -13.98 -8.89
N LYS A 274 7.82 -14.03 -8.76
CA LYS A 274 8.49 -15.14 -8.07
C LYS A 274 8.72 -14.89 -6.59
N GLU A 275 8.86 -13.63 -6.19
CA GLU A 275 9.17 -13.27 -4.81
C GLU A 275 8.18 -12.26 -4.26
N LEU A 276 7.81 -12.49 -2.99
CA LEU A 276 7.09 -11.53 -2.16
C LEU A 276 8.07 -10.94 -1.15
N TRP A 277 8.19 -9.63 -1.14
CA TRP A 277 8.98 -8.88 -0.19
C TRP A 277 8.06 -8.31 0.90
N VAL A 278 8.40 -8.57 2.16
CA VAL A 278 7.55 -8.26 3.32
C VAL A 278 8.35 -7.48 4.34
N THR A 279 7.88 -6.31 4.73
CA THR A 279 8.51 -5.55 5.82
C THR A 279 8.26 -6.24 7.17
N GLN A 280 9.31 -6.38 7.98
CA GLN A 280 9.29 -6.92 9.34
C GLN A 280 9.47 -5.75 10.32
N ARG A 281 8.36 -5.12 10.68
CA ARG A 281 8.31 -3.82 11.35
C ARG A 281 9.15 -3.77 12.63
N PHE A 282 9.10 -4.82 13.45
CA PHE A 282 9.76 -4.84 14.76
C PHE A 282 11.21 -5.36 14.70
N LEU A 283 11.64 -5.94 13.57
CA LEU A 283 12.99 -6.48 13.39
C LEU A 283 13.91 -5.58 12.54
N ARG A 284 13.41 -4.46 12.00
CA ARG A 284 14.16 -3.58 11.08
C ARG A 284 14.72 -4.35 9.89
N ARG A 285 13.88 -5.15 9.27
CA ARG A 285 14.25 -6.04 8.17
C ARG A 285 13.15 -6.10 7.11
N VAL A 286 13.54 -6.61 5.97
CA VAL A 286 12.60 -7.05 4.92
C VAL A 286 12.85 -8.54 4.69
N ALA A 287 11.82 -9.36 4.82
CA ALA A 287 11.85 -10.75 4.45
C ALA A 287 11.56 -10.90 2.95
N VAL A 288 12.25 -11.81 2.31
CA VAL A 288 12.00 -12.22 0.92
C VAL A 288 11.48 -13.64 0.93
N ILE A 289 10.31 -13.85 0.35
CA ILE A 289 9.61 -15.12 0.30
C ILE A 289 9.61 -15.60 -1.15
N ASP A 290 10.07 -16.84 -1.38
CA ASP A 290 9.81 -17.56 -2.62
C ASP A 290 8.32 -17.93 -2.65
N ILE A 291 7.60 -17.46 -3.66
CA ILE A 291 6.13 -17.60 -3.74
C ILE A 291 5.73 -19.04 -4.08
N GLU A 292 6.53 -19.76 -4.85
CA GLU A 292 6.23 -21.15 -5.23
C GLU A 292 6.44 -22.11 -4.05
N GLN A 293 7.54 -21.92 -3.31
CA GLN A 293 7.88 -22.77 -2.16
C GLN A 293 7.19 -22.32 -0.86
N LEU A 294 6.61 -21.11 -0.80
CA LEU A 294 6.10 -20.46 0.41
C LEU A 294 7.14 -20.48 1.54
N LYS A 295 8.37 -20.05 1.23
CA LYS A 295 9.51 -20.10 2.16
C LYS A 295 10.27 -18.78 2.14
N VAL A 296 10.69 -18.33 3.33
CA VAL A 296 11.63 -17.20 3.44
C VAL A 296 12.99 -17.62 2.93
N VAL A 297 13.49 -16.94 1.91
CA VAL A 297 14.80 -17.21 1.26
C VAL A 297 15.85 -16.16 1.58
N ALA A 298 15.45 -15.00 2.07
CA ALA A 298 16.38 -13.96 2.53
C ALA A 298 15.71 -13.05 3.58
N SER A 299 16.54 -12.38 4.37
CA SER A 299 16.12 -11.32 5.29
C SER A 299 17.18 -10.23 5.29
N ILE A 300 16.77 -9.02 4.88
CA ILE A 300 17.67 -7.90 4.56
C ILE A 300 17.50 -6.82 5.65
N PRO A 301 18.57 -6.36 6.32
CA PRO A 301 18.49 -5.27 7.28
C PRO A 301 18.15 -3.95 6.57
N VAL A 302 17.32 -3.13 7.24
CA VAL A 302 16.91 -1.79 6.81
C VAL A 302 16.82 -0.85 8.02
N GLY A 303 16.23 0.32 7.87
CA GLY A 303 16.03 1.27 8.97
C GLY A 303 14.96 0.84 9.98
N LYS A 304 14.65 1.75 10.92
CA LYS A 304 13.70 1.49 12.01
C LYS A 304 12.25 1.53 11.54
N SER A 305 11.47 0.56 12.05
CA SER A 305 10.04 0.45 11.77
C SER A 305 9.75 0.47 10.26
N PRO A 306 10.32 -0.48 9.47
CA PRO A 306 10.05 -0.50 8.03
C PRO A 306 8.55 -0.73 7.80
N HIS A 307 7.96 0.11 6.91
CA HIS A 307 6.54 0.06 6.59
C HIS A 307 6.33 -0.18 5.10
N GLY A 308 6.12 0.86 4.30
CA GLY A 308 5.93 0.70 2.86
C GLY A 308 7.12 0.04 2.17
N VAL A 309 6.85 -0.92 1.29
CA VAL A 309 7.81 -1.53 0.38
C VAL A 309 7.30 -1.39 -1.05
N PHE A 310 8.18 -1.11 -1.99
CA PHE A 310 7.79 -0.87 -3.38
C PHE A 310 8.88 -1.36 -4.35
N MET A 311 8.48 -2.21 -5.30
CA MET A 311 9.34 -2.65 -6.40
C MET A 311 9.43 -1.55 -7.46
N LEU A 312 10.64 -1.05 -7.71
CA LEU A 312 10.88 -0.13 -8.80
C LEU A 312 10.74 -0.91 -10.13
N LYS A 313 9.65 -0.69 -10.83
CA LYS A 313 9.33 -1.41 -12.07
C LYS A 313 9.95 -0.70 -13.27
N SER A 314 10.40 -1.48 -14.26
CA SER A 314 10.65 -0.93 -15.60
C SER A 314 9.34 -0.37 -16.20
N PRO A 315 9.39 0.63 -17.09
CA PRO A 315 8.23 1.44 -17.53
C PRO A 315 7.04 0.70 -18.15
N ALA A 316 7.04 -0.63 -18.22
CA ALA A 316 6.02 -1.44 -18.91
C ALA A 316 4.94 -2.06 -18.00
N ALA A 317 4.99 -1.87 -16.67
CA ALA A 317 4.01 -2.45 -15.77
C ALA A 317 3.10 -1.36 -15.18
N GLY A 318 1.79 -1.49 -15.36
CA GLY A 318 0.77 -0.59 -14.81
C GLY A 318 0.77 -0.53 -13.28
N PRO A 319 0.01 0.39 -12.67
CA PRO A 319 0.04 0.66 -11.23
C PRO A 319 -0.36 -0.58 -10.42
N PRO A 320 0.29 -0.86 -9.28
CA PRO A 320 -0.16 -1.87 -8.35
C PRO A 320 -1.44 -1.40 -7.64
N GLY A 321 -2.44 -2.27 -7.54
CA GLY A 321 -3.66 -2.03 -6.77
C GLY A 321 -4.87 -1.51 -7.55
N GLY A 322 -4.79 -1.33 -8.87
CA GLY A 322 -5.97 -1.14 -9.71
C GLY A 322 -6.50 -2.48 -10.23
N PRO A 323 -7.82 -2.61 -10.50
CA PRO A 323 -8.37 -3.81 -11.11
C PRO A 323 -7.67 -4.06 -12.45
N VAL A 324 -7.20 -5.30 -12.65
CA VAL A 324 -6.66 -5.75 -13.93
C VAL A 324 -7.73 -5.51 -15.01
N ARG A 325 -7.48 -4.60 -15.94
CA ARG A 325 -8.32 -4.48 -17.14
C ARG A 325 -8.30 -5.82 -17.83
N ALA A 326 -9.46 -6.47 -17.88
CA ALA A 326 -9.66 -7.60 -18.77
C ALA A 326 -9.32 -7.13 -20.19
N ALA A 327 -8.42 -7.83 -20.84
CA ALA A 327 -8.11 -7.59 -22.25
C ALA A 327 -9.41 -7.72 -23.04
N SER A 328 -9.88 -6.63 -23.63
CA SER A 328 -10.98 -6.67 -24.59
C SER A 328 -10.47 -7.40 -25.82
N THR A 329 -10.85 -8.65 -25.98
CA THR A 329 -10.79 -9.32 -27.28
C THR A 329 -11.84 -8.70 -28.17
N THR A 330 -11.50 -7.63 -28.87
CA THR A 330 -12.24 -7.24 -30.06
C THR A 330 -11.84 -8.21 -31.18
N GLY A 331 -12.62 -9.27 -31.32
CA GLY A 331 -12.60 -10.08 -32.53
C GLY A 331 -13.22 -9.26 -33.65
N ASP A 332 -12.38 -8.79 -34.55
CA ASP A 332 -12.81 -8.41 -35.89
C ASP A 332 -13.30 -9.66 -36.60
N THR A 333 -14.59 -9.72 -36.86
CA THR A 333 -15.13 -10.56 -37.94
C THR A 333 -15.85 -9.66 -38.94
N LYS A 334 -15.39 -9.81 -40.14
CA LYS A 334 -15.96 -9.25 -41.38
C LYS A 334 -17.46 -9.37 -41.48
#